data_cce8e5dd6df1d72bc11843897367b40b
#
_entry.id   cce8e5dd6df1d72bc11843897367b40b
#
_cell.length_a   1.000
_cell.length_b   1.000
_cell.length_c   1.000
_cell.angle_alpha   90.00
_cell.angle_beta   90.00
_cell.angle_gamma   90.00
#
_symmetry.space_group_name_H-M   'P 1'
#
loop_
_entity.id
_entity.type
_entity.pdbx_description
1 polymer ?
#
loop_
_entity_poly.entity_id
_entity_poly.type
_entity_poly.pdbx_seq_one_letter_code
_entity_poly.pdbx_strand_id
1 'polypeptide(L)' 'MRELLEYLARLLVDHPEKVRVDEFEEEDGTLVLELSVDDDDYGQVIGRGGRTAQALRTVVKAAAVKDNRRVLIDIVE' A
#
# COMPACT_ATOMS: atom_id res chain seq x y z
N MET A 1 -1.54 4.77 9.10
CA MET A 1 -1.21 4.59 7.66
C MET A 1 -1.40 3.15 7.21
N ARG A 2 -0.93 2.20 7.99
CA ARG A 2 -1.06 0.79 7.61
C ARG A 2 -2.51 0.38 7.41
N GLU A 3 -3.39 0.76 8.33
CA GLU A 3 -4.80 0.39 8.26
C GLU A 3 -5.49 0.97 7.03
N LEU A 4 -5.13 2.18 6.64
CA LEU A 4 -5.67 2.79 5.44
C LEU A 4 -5.29 2.00 4.20
N LEU A 5 -4.02 1.64 4.07
CA LEU A 5 -3.55 0.86 2.92
C LEU A 5 -4.20 -0.52 2.89
N GLU A 6 -4.31 -1.18 4.06
CA GLU A 6 -5.01 -2.46 4.15
C GLU A 6 -6.45 -2.36 3.68
N TYR A 7 -7.15 -1.34 4.14
CA TYR A 7 -8.55 -1.14 3.78
C TYR A 7 -8.71 -0.96 2.27
N LEU A 8 -7.90 -0.08 1.69
CA LEU A 8 -7.98 0.20 0.25
C LEU A 8 -7.63 -1.04 -0.57
N ALA A 9 -6.60 -1.77 -0.17
CA ALA A 9 -6.21 -2.97 -0.89
C ALA A 9 -7.30 -4.04 -0.85
N ARG A 10 -7.95 -4.20 0.30
CA ARG A 10 -9.03 -5.19 0.44
C ARG A 10 -10.22 -4.88 -0.46
N LEU A 11 -10.45 -3.62 -0.76
CA LEU A 11 -11.54 -3.24 -1.68
C LEU A 11 -11.22 -3.61 -3.13
N LEU A 12 -9.95 -3.80 -3.46
CA LEU A 12 -9.51 -4.01 -4.84
C LEU A 12 -9.33 -5.46 -5.23
N VAL A 13 -9.19 -6.36 -4.26
CA VAL A 13 -8.77 -7.73 -4.52
C VAL A 13 -9.92 -8.71 -4.38
N ASP A 14 -9.73 -9.90 -4.98
CA ASP A 14 -10.68 -11.00 -4.86
C ASP A 14 -10.43 -11.84 -3.59
N HIS A 15 -9.24 -11.75 -3.01
CA HIS A 15 -8.85 -12.51 -1.83
C HIS A 15 -8.43 -11.56 -0.71
N PRO A 16 -9.40 -10.84 -0.12
CA PRO A 16 -9.06 -9.83 0.90
C PRO A 16 -8.42 -10.43 2.16
N GLU A 17 -8.69 -11.69 2.43
CA GLU A 17 -8.08 -12.38 3.58
C GLU A 17 -6.58 -12.58 3.42
N LYS A 18 -6.06 -12.43 2.19
CA LYS A 18 -4.62 -12.55 1.91
C LYS A 18 -3.89 -11.21 1.92
N VAL A 19 -4.62 -10.12 2.08
CA VAL A 19 -3.99 -8.79 2.14
C VAL A 19 -3.22 -8.67 3.44
N ARG A 20 -1.97 -8.22 3.32
CA ARG A 20 -1.12 -8.02 4.47
C ARG A 20 -0.27 -6.78 4.23
N VAL A 21 -0.12 -5.94 5.26
CA VAL A 21 0.76 -4.79 5.22
C VAL A 21 1.71 -4.88 6.39
N ASP A 22 3.00 -4.94 6.08
CA ASP A 22 4.05 -4.88 7.09
C ASP A 22 4.57 -3.45 7.14
N GLU A 23 4.85 -2.99 8.35
CA GLU A 23 5.22 -1.60 8.59
C GLU A 23 6.54 -1.56 9.35
N PHE A 24 7.47 -0.74 8.86
CA PHE A 24 8.71 -0.49 9.59
C PHE A 24 9.19 0.93 9.31
N GLU A 25 9.99 1.44 10.24
CA GLU A 25 10.46 2.81 10.18
C GLU A 25 11.96 2.81 9.91
N GLU A 26 12.38 3.65 8.97
CA GLU A 26 13.81 3.83 8.66
C GLU A 26 14.43 4.83 9.64
N GLU A 27 15.77 4.88 9.65
CA GLU A 27 16.52 5.72 10.58
C GLU A 27 16.16 7.20 10.45
N ASP A 28 15.83 7.64 9.23
CA ASP A 28 15.47 9.05 8.99
C ASP A 28 14.01 9.35 9.32
N GLY A 29 13.28 8.38 9.86
CA GLY A 29 11.88 8.56 10.21
C GLY A 29 10.90 8.21 9.10
N THR A 30 11.39 7.81 7.92
CA THR A 30 10.52 7.38 6.83
C THR A 30 9.80 6.09 7.20
N LEU A 31 8.49 6.09 7.03
CA LEU A 31 7.67 4.91 7.27
C LEU A 31 7.59 4.09 5.99
N VAL A 32 7.95 2.82 6.05
CA VAL A 32 7.87 1.92 4.90
C VAL A 32 6.72 0.95 5.12
N LEU A 33 5.83 0.88 4.16
CA LEU A 33 4.71 -0.05 4.16
C LEU A 33 4.88 -1.03 3.02
N GLU A 34 4.98 -2.32 3.35
CA GLU A 34 5.06 -3.38 2.34
C GLU A 34 3.72 -4.07 2.23
N LEU A 35 3.10 -3.93 1.07
CA LEU A 35 1.80 -4.55 0.79
C LEU A 35 2.01 -5.86 0.07
N SER A 36 1.42 -6.92 0.63
CA SER A 36 1.39 -8.25 0.01
C SER A 36 -0.06 -8.64 -0.24
N VAL A 37 -0.31 -9.27 -1.38
CA VAL A 37 -1.65 -9.76 -1.73
C VAL A 37 -1.49 -11.17 -2.30
N ASP A 38 -2.63 -11.84 -2.51
CA ASP A 38 -2.61 -13.13 -3.21
C ASP A 38 -1.98 -12.95 -4.60
N ASP A 39 -1.23 -13.95 -5.05
CA ASP A 39 -0.56 -13.87 -6.34
C ASP A 39 -1.54 -13.58 -7.48
N ASP A 40 -2.75 -14.11 -7.39
CA ASP A 40 -3.79 -13.88 -8.40
C ASP A 40 -4.26 -12.44 -8.43
N ASP A 41 -4.07 -11.70 -7.34
CA ASP A 41 -4.55 -10.32 -7.23
C ASP A 41 -3.46 -9.29 -7.52
N TYR A 42 -2.21 -9.73 -7.62
CA TYR A 42 -1.09 -8.81 -7.76
C TYR A 42 -1.26 -7.88 -8.97
N GLY A 43 -1.60 -8.45 -10.12
CA GLY A 43 -1.78 -7.65 -11.34
C GLY A 43 -2.89 -6.62 -11.21
N GLN A 44 -3.96 -6.96 -10.47
CA GLN A 44 -5.07 -6.05 -10.25
C GLN A 44 -4.68 -4.88 -9.35
N VAL A 45 -3.84 -5.14 -8.35
CA VAL A 45 -3.37 -4.09 -7.44
C VAL A 45 -2.39 -3.17 -8.13
N ILE A 46 -1.55 -3.70 -9.02
CA ILE A 46 -0.65 -2.86 -9.82
C ILE A 46 -1.47 -2.05 -10.82
N GLY A 47 -2.40 -2.72 -11.52
CA GLY A 47 -3.24 -2.10 -12.52
C GLY A 47 -2.51 -1.88 -13.84
N ARG A 48 -3.26 -1.48 -14.85
CA ARG A 48 -2.72 -1.25 -16.18
C ARG A 48 -1.74 -0.08 -16.16
N GLY A 49 -0.51 -0.33 -16.55
CA GLY A 49 0.53 0.70 -16.56
C GLY A 49 0.90 1.19 -15.17
N GLY A 50 0.58 0.42 -14.12
CA GLY A 50 0.87 0.80 -12.75
C GLY A 50 -0.08 1.83 -12.14
N ARG A 51 -1.21 2.09 -12.80
CA ARG A 51 -2.11 3.18 -12.39
C ARG A 51 -2.77 2.96 -11.05
N THR A 52 -3.19 1.71 -10.75
CA THR A 52 -3.82 1.42 -9.46
C THR A 52 -2.82 1.57 -8.33
N ALA A 53 -1.62 1.03 -8.51
CA ALA A 53 -0.56 1.18 -7.52
C ALA A 53 -0.23 2.65 -7.28
N GLN A 54 -0.17 3.44 -8.35
CA GLN A 54 0.11 4.87 -8.21
C GLN A 54 -1.01 5.59 -7.47
N ALA A 55 -2.26 5.22 -7.72
CA ALA A 55 -3.40 5.79 -7.02
C ALA A 55 -3.34 5.46 -5.52
N LEU A 56 -3.01 4.22 -5.18
CA LEU A 56 -2.84 3.82 -3.79
C LEU A 56 -1.77 4.66 -3.10
N ARG A 57 -0.63 4.83 -3.76
CA ARG A 57 0.47 5.64 -3.22
C ARG A 57 0.03 7.08 -3.02
N THR A 58 -0.69 7.65 -3.97
CA THR A 58 -1.14 9.04 -3.89
C THR A 58 -2.06 9.25 -2.69
N VAL A 59 -3.02 8.36 -2.49
CA VAL A 59 -3.98 8.49 -1.38
C VAL A 59 -3.27 8.37 -0.04
N VAL A 60 -2.43 7.35 0.12
CA VAL A 60 -1.75 7.11 1.39
C VAL A 60 -0.74 8.22 1.69
N LYS A 61 -0.02 8.70 0.67
CA LYS A 61 0.91 9.81 0.86
C LYS A 61 0.21 11.09 1.24
N ALA A 62 -0.97 11.34 0.68
CA ALA A 62 -1.76 12.52 1.05
C ALA A 62 -2.15 12.47 2.52
N ALA A 63 -2.56 11.30 3.01
CA ALA A 63 -2.87 11.13 4.42
C ALA A 63 -1.62 11.31 5.30
N ALA A 64 -0.47 10.83 4.84
CA ALA A 64 0.79 10.96 5.57
C ALA A 64 1.22 12.42 5.70
N VAL A 65 0.97 13.24 4.68
CA VAL A 65 1.28 14.67 4.73
C VAL A 65 0.53 15.35 5.87
N LYS A 66 -0.72 14.97 6.10
CA LYS A 66 -1.51 15.52 7.22
C LYS A 66 -0.85 15.21 8.57
N ASP A 67 -0.19 14.07 8.68
CA ASP A 67 0.49 13.65 9.90
C ASP A 67 1.95 14.07 9.91
N ASN A 68 2.37 14.85 8.92
CA ASN A 68 3.74 15.32 8.78
C ASN A 68 4.73 14.14 8.68
N ARG A 69 4.33 13.06 7.98
CA ARG A 69 5.13 11.85 7.83
C ARG A 69 5.54 11.64 6.38
N ARG A 70 6.74 11.09 6.20
CA ARG A 70 7.16 10.58 4.89
C ARG A 70 6.88 9.08 4.84
N VAL A 71 6.25 8.64 3.76
CA VAL A 71 5.84 7.25 3.60
C VAL A 71 6.30 6.72 2.25
N LEU A 72 6.84 5.51 2.26
CA LEU A 72 7.12 4.74 1.05
C LEU A 72 6.21 3.52 1.05
N ILE A 73 5.63 3.22 -0.10
CA ILE A 73 4.75 2.05 -0.25
C ILE A 73 5.38 1.14 -1.27
N ASP A 74 5.64 -0.09 -0.86
CA ASP A 74 6.23 -1.12 -1.69
C ASP A 74 5.22 -2.25 -1.84
N ILE A 75 4.92 -2.63 -3.08
CA ILE A 75 3.99 -3.72 -3.37
C ILE A 75 4.85 -4.91 -3.76
N VAL A 76 4.86 -5.94 -2.91
CA VAL A 76 5.75 -7.08 -3.09
C VAL A 76 4.97 -8.28 -3.60
N GLU A 77 5.65 -9.13 -4.37
CA GLU A 77 5.07 -10.37 -4.85
C GLU A 77 5.17 -11.49 -3.84
#